data_7d0c50de411495b9163120130effa25a
#
_entry.id   7d0c50de411495b9163120130effa25a
#
_cell.length_a   1.000
_cell.length_b   1.000
_cell.length_c   1.000
_cell.angle_alpha   90.00
_cell.angle_beta   90.00
_cell.angle_gamma   90.00
#
_symmetry.space_group_name_H-M   'P 1'
#
loop_
_entity.id
_entity.type
_entity.pdbx_description
1 polymer ?
#
loop_
_entity_poly.entity_id
_entity_poly.type
_entity_poly.pdbx_seq_one_letter_code
_entity_poly.pdbx_strand_id
1 'polypeptide(L)'
;MIKQILVSSCVLFSATFVVQAQNPKLGVSPIQDVINAMTLDEKIQLVVGSTGKYESQMEATIGNQGQLVQGAAGQVNGIERLGIPATVVADGPAGLRIDPKRKDTDKTFYCTHFPVATVMSSTWNKDLVYSVGTSMGDEVKHYGVDVLLAPATNIMRNPLCGRNFEYYSEDPLLAGTICAAMVNGIESNDVGTSLKHFALNNQETNRTRNNVIGNPRTFREIYLKPFEIVVKEAQPWTVMTSYNLINGTMSSERCDLITEILRHEWGFKGMVMTDWFGGLSAAAQMEAGNDLLMPGKADQVKEIRKAVLNGRLSMEILDRNVRHILEYIMQTPRFKQYVADNNPDLKGHALVARNAATEGMVLLKNNKNEPTLKRGIF
;
A
#
# COMPACT_ATOMS: atom_id res chain seq x y z
N MET A 1 -48.10 -61.87 53.07
CA MET A 1 -48.20 -61.14 51.81
C MET A 1 -47.41 -59.85 51.95
N ILE A 2 -46.15 -59.84 51.45
CA ILE A 2 -45.23 -58.64 51.52
C ILE A 2 -45.27 -58.05 50.14
N LYS A 3 -45.75 -56.80 49.98
CA LYS A 3 -45.69 -56.04 48.77
C LYS A 3 -44.31 -55.38 48.65
N GLN A 4 -43.54 -55.79 47.63
CA GLN A 4 -42.34 -55.09 47.21
C GLN A 4 -42.68 -53.83 46.41
N ILE A 5 -42.19 -52.68 46.85
CA ILE A 5 -42.30 -51.43 46.12
C ILE A 5 -41.00 -51.29 45.35
N LEU A 6 -41.04 -51.33 43.98
CA LEU A 6 -39.91 -50.99 43.12
C LEU A 6 -39.87 -49.45 42.99
N VAL A 7 -38.81 -48.89 43.50
CA VAL A 7 -38.48 -47.46 43.23
C VAL A 7 -37.57 -47.44 42.00
N SER A 8 -38.13 -46.94 40.90
CA SER A 8 -37.37 -46.72 39.65
C SER A 8 -36.66 -45.36 39.72
N SER A 9 -35.36 -45.38 39.89
CA SER A 9 -34.54 -44.16 39.87
C SER A 9 -34.25 -43.79 38.43
N CYS A 10 -34.93 -42.77 37.90
CA CYS A 10 -34.54 -42.09 36.65
C CYS A 10 -33.30 -41.22 36.88
N VAL A 11 -32.14 -41.65 36.41
CA VAL A 11 -30.94 -40.84 36.33
C VAL A 11 -31.03 -39.97 35.07
N LEU A 12 -31.32 -38.69 35.22
CA LEU A 12 -31.27 -37.71 34.16
C LEU A 12 -29.79 -37.38 33.90
N PHE A 13 -29.24 -37.90 32.80
CA PHE A 13 -27.97 -37.46 32.25
C PHE A 13 -28.14 -36.09 31.60
N SER A 14 -27.82 -35.03 32.30
CA SER A 14 -27.68 -33.69 31.70
C SER A 14 -26.38 -33.65 30.87
N ALA A 15 -26.48 -33.87 29.57
CA ALA A 15 -25.39 -33.63 28.64
C ALA A 15 -25.19 -32.11 28.53
N THR A 16 -24.26 -31.58 29.27
CA THR A 16 -23.74 -30.21 29.03
C THR A 16 -22.97 -30.20 27.72
N PHE A 17 -23.64 -29.76 26.66
CA PHE A 17 -22.97 -29.36 25.42
C PHE A 17 -22.12 -28.15 25.74
N VAL A 18 -20.84 -28.35 25.92
CA VAL A 18 -19.86 -27.26 25.87
C VAL A 18 -19.80 -26.82 24.41
N VAL A 19 -20.60 -25.80 24.07
CA VAL A 19 -20.44 -25.08 22.79
C VAL A 19 -19.08 -24.38 22.89
N GLN A 20 -18.08 -25.01 22.29
CA GLN A 20 -16.78 -24.37 22.15
C GLN A 20 -17.00 -23.16 21.23
N ALA A 21 -17.01 -21.96 21.81
CA ALA A 21 -17.19 -20.73 21.04
C ALA A 21 -16.08 -20.69 19.97
N GLN A 22 -16.47 -20.82 18.71
CA GLN A 22 -15.54 -20.70 17.60
C GLN A 22 -14.97 -19.28 17.62
N ASN A 23 -13.66 -19.16 17.45
CA ASN A 23 -13.04 -17.84 17.29
C ASN A 23 -13.72 -17.09 16.13
N PRO A 24 -14.01 -15.79 16.32
CA PRO A 24 -14.57 -14.98 15.23
C PRO A 24 -13.59 -14.96 14.04
N LYS A 25 -14.15 -14.97 12.82
CA LYS A 25 -13.37 -14.97 11.58
C LYS A 25 -13.64 -13.70 10.81
N LEU A 26 -12.59 -13.10 10.24
CA LEU A 26 -12.70 -11.94 9.36
C LEU A 26 -13.60 -12.29 8.15
N GLY A 27 -14.50 -11.37 7.81
CA GLY A 27 -15.47 -11.55 6.72
C GLY A 27 -16.69 -12.44 7.07
N VAL A 28 -16.70 -13.11 8.23
CA VAL A 28 -17.85 -13.92 8.73
C VAL A 28 -18.45 -13.25 9.96
N SER A 29 -17.62 -12.84 10.90
CA SER A 29 -18.02 -12.13 12.12
C SER A 29 -17.88 -10.62 11.94
N PRO A 30 -18.61 -9.80 12.74
CA PRO A 30 -18.36 -8.37 12.78
C PRO A 30 -16.88 -8.07 13.04
N ILE A 31 -16.34 -7.08 12.34
CA ILE A 31 -14.89 -6.73 12.44
C ILE A 31 -14.47 -6.39 13.87
N GLN A 32 -15.38 -5.79 14.66
CA GLN A 32 -15.12 -5.48 16.05
C GLN A 32 -14.92 -6.73 16.91
N ASP A 33 -15.66 -7.81 16.65
CA ASP A 33 -15.52 -9.06 17.38
C ASP A 33 -14.17 -9.72 17.05
N VAL A 34 -13.71 -9.61 15.79
CA VAL A 34 -12.39 -10.06 15.38
C VAL A 34 -11.29 -9.28 16.12
N ILE A 35 -11.42 -7.94 16.19
CA ILE A 35 -10.48 -7.06 16.92
C ILE A 35 -10.46 -7.41 18.42
N ASN A 36 -11.63 -7.62 19.03
CA ASN A 36 -11.76 -7.97 20.44
C ASN A 36 -11.14 -9.33 20.78
N ALA A 37 -11.15 -10.27 19.82
CA ALA A 37 -10.56 -11.60 19.98
C ALA A 37 -9.03 -11.62 19.77
N MET A 38 -8.44 -10.53 19.24
CA MET A 38 -6.99 -10.40 19.06
C MET A 38 -6.28 -10.16 20.40
N THR A 39 -5.18 -10.86 20.61
CA THR A 39 -4.23 -10.52 21.68
C THR A 39 -3.48 -9.24 21.35
N LEU A 40 -2.88 -8.60 22.37
CA LEU A 40 -2.03 -7.42 22.15
C LEU A 40 -0.90 -7.72 21.15
N ASP A 41 -0.30 -8.90 21.24
CA ASP A 41 0.80 -9.33 20.38
C ASP A 41 0.36 -9.46 18.91
N GLU A 42 -0.81 -10.02 18.66
CA GLU A 42 -1.38 -10.12 17.32
C GLU A 42 -1.72 -8.75 16.74
N LYS A 43 -2.26 -7.83 17.54
CA LYS A 43 -2.50 -6.45 17.12
C LYS A 43 -1.20 -5.76 16.71
N ILE A 44 -0.15 -5.91 17.53
CA ILE A 44 1.17 -5.34 17.24
C ILE A 44 1.80 -5.98 16.00
N GLN A 45 1.69 -7.31 15.83
CA GLN A 45 2.20 -7.99 14.64
C GLN A 45 1.48 -7.54 13.36
N LEU A 46 0.21 -7.19 13.45
CA LEU A 46 -0.56 -6.74 12.29
C LEU A 46 -0.17 -5.31 11.87
N VAL A 47 0.05 -4.40 12.81
CA VAL A 47 0.46 -2.99 12.52
C VAL A 47 1.95 -2.84 12.22
N VAL A 48 2.75 -3.88 12.44
CA VAL A 48 4.17 -3.92 12.05
C VAL A 48 4.31 -4.94 10.94
N GLY A 49 4.81 -4.53 9.79
CA GLY A 49 5.01 -5.39 8.64
C GLY A 49 5.86 -6.63 8.95
N SER A 50 5.98 -7.51 7.98
CA SER A 50 6.81 -8.71 8.15
C SER A 50 8.22 -8.30 8.57
N THR A 51 8.65 -8.76 9.75
CA THR A 51 10.01 -8.55 10.25
C THR A 51 10.99 -9.39 9.46
N GLY A 52 11.13 -9.10 8.17
CA GLY A 52 12.13 -9.75 7.35
C GLY A 52 13.53 -9.52 7.94
N LYS A 53 14.44 -10.43 7.65
CA LYS A 53 15.84 -10.32 8.06
C LYS A 53 16.58 -9.32 7.14
N TYR A 54 16.20 -8.03 7.24
CA TYR A 54 16.93 -7.00 6.51
C TYR A 54 18.17 -6.59 7.29
N GLU A 55 19.32 -6.68 6.69
CA GLU A 55 20.55 -6.13 7.23
C GLU A 55 20.72 -4.65 6.86
N SER A 56 20.10 -4.21 5.75
CA SER A 56 20.19 -2.82 5.27
C SER A 56 18.91 -2.33 4.58
N GLN A 57 18.77 -1.02 4.46
CA GLN A 57 17.70 -0.37 3.67
C GLN A 57 17.81 -0.72 2.17
N MET A 58 19.02 -0.99 1.68
CA MET A 58 19.25 -1.37 0.29
C MET A 58 18.65 -2.75 -0.02
N GLU A 59 18.80 -3.73 0.87
CA GLU A 59 18.23 -5.06 0.71
C GLU A 59 16.69 -5.02 0.70
N ALA A 60 16.09 -4.21 1.59
CA ALA A 60 14.65 -3.98 1.59
C ALA A 60 14.16 -3.37 0.27
N THR A 61 14.93 -2.44 -0.30
CA THR A 61 14.56 -1.74 -1.54
C THR A 61 14.69 -2.65 -2.77
N ILE A 62 15.54 -3.67 -2.73
CA ILE A 62 15.77 -4.60 -3.84
C ILE A 62 14.73 -5.73 -3.88
N GLY A 63 13.87 -5.88 -2.89
CA GLY A 63 12.73 -6.79 -2.94
C GLY A 63 13.04 -8.25 -2.59
N ASN A 64 14.00 -8.51 -1.70
CA ASN A 64 14.39 -9.88 -1.33
C ASN A 64 13.50 -10.58 -0.29
N GLN A 65 12.30 -10.07 0.00
CA GLN A 65 11.58 -10.47 1.22
C GLN A 65 10.18 -11.05 1.01
N GLY A 66 9.67 -11.08 -0.19
CA GLY A 66 8.38 -11.71 -0.44
C GLY A 66 8.46 -13.23 -0.32
N GLN A 67 8.19 -13.77 0.85
CA GLN A 67 8.03 -15.22 1.00
C GLN A 67 6.87 -15.77 0.15
N LEU A 68 5.78 -14.97 0.00
CA LEU A 68 4.60 -15.33 -0.79
C LEU A 68 4.78 -15.04 -2.28
N VAL A 69 5.46 -13.95 -2.64
CA VAL A 69 5.84 -13.61 -4.02
C VAL A 69 7.32 -13.20 -4.02
N GLN A 70 8.15 -13.96 -4.69
CA GLN A 70 9.59 -13.71 -4.73
C GLN A 70 9.89 -12.36 -5.40
N GLY A 71 10.72 -11.54 -4.77
CA GLY A 71 11.07 -10.20 -5.23
C GLY A 71 10.06 -9.11 -4.89
N ALA A 72 8.94 -9.43 -4.22
CA ALA A 72 8.03 -8.43 -3.70
C ALA A 72 8.69 -7.60 -2.58
N ALA A 73 8.22 -6.37 -2.40
CA ALA A 73 8.84 -5.42 -1.47
C ALA A 73 8.56 -5.72 0.01
N GLY A 74 7.43 -6.36 0.32
CA GLY A 74 7.07 -6.69 1.70
C GLY A 74 5.73 -7.38 1.85
N GLN A 75 5.37 -7.66 3.09
CA GLN A 75 4.14 -8.35 3.46
C GLN A 75 3.50 -7.72 4.71
N VAL A 76 2.16 -7.81 4.78
CA VAL A 76 1.41 -7.64 6.01
C VAL A 76 1.22 -9.01 6.65
N ASN A 77 1.41 -9.13 7.95
CA ASN A 77 1.26 -10.41 8.64
C ASN A 77 -0.19 -10.89 8.65
N GLY A 78 -0.38 -12.20 8.56
CA GLY A 78 -1.68 -12.84 8.73
C GLY A 78 -1.88 -13.37 10.14
N ILE A 79 -3.15 -13.68 10.50
CA ILE A 79 -3.53 -14.34 11.76
C ILE A 79 -4.55 -15.45 11.41
N GLU A 80 -4.05 -16.64 11.13
CA GLU A 80 -4.82 -17.75 10.59
C GLU A 80 -6.02 -18.12 11.46
N ARG A 81 -5.84 -18.16 12.80
CA ARG A 81 -6.93 -18.50 13.72
C ARG A 81 -8.14 -17.54 13.63
N LEU A 82 -7.94 -16.31 13.14
CA LEU A 82 -8.99 -15.31 12.94
C LEU A 82 -9.39 -15.14 11.46
N GLY A 83 -8.89 -16.00 10.57
CA GLY A 83 -9.18 -15.92 9.12
C GLY A 83 -8.58 -14.72 8.44
N ILE A 84 -7.49 -14.15 8.97
CA ILE A 84 -6.77 -13.01 8.42
C ILE A 84 -5.60 -13.52 7.60
N PRO A 85 -5.62 -13.43 6.25
CA PRO A 85 -4.49 -13.83 5.42
C PRO A 85 -3.37 -12.78 5.49
N ALA A 86 -2.13 -13.24 5.28
CA ALA A 86 -1.05 -12.33 4.97
C ALA A 86 -1.25 -11.75 3.56
N THR A 87 -0.87 -10.48 3.34
CA THR A 87 -0.97 -9.82 2.04
C THR A 87 0.39 -9.34 1.54
N VAL A 88 0.51 -9.15 0.23
CA VAL A 88 1.79 -8.83 -0.44
C VAL A 88 1.73 -7.45 -1.06
N VAL A 89 2.79 -6.67 -0.83
CA VAL A 89 2.99 -5.37 -1.48
C VAL A 89 4.26 -5.43 -2.34
N ALA A 90 4.19 -4.94 -3.57
CA ALA A 90 5.32 -4.93 -4.49
C ALA A 90 5.57 -3.55 -5.08
N ASP A 91 6.84 -3.25 -5.35
CA ASP A 91 7.25 -1.98 -5.94
C ASP A 91 6.90 -1.92 -7.43
N GLY A 92 6.85 -0.70 -7.96
CA GLY A 92 6.79 -0.49 -9.39
C GLY A 92 6.00 0.70 -9.90
N PRO A 93 6.49 1.95 -9.78
CA PRO A 93 5.82 3.11 -10.38
C PRO A 93 5.79 3.10 -11.92
N ALA A 94 6.67 2.33 -12.56
CA ALA A 94 6.69 2.15 -14.02
C ALA A 94 6.41 0.68 -14.45
N GLY A 95 5.69 -0.08 -13.62
CA GLY A 95 5.37 -1.49 -13.81
C GLY A 95 5.77 -2.34 -12.62
N LEU A 96 5.12 -3.48 -12.46
CA LEU A 96 5.35 -4.39 -11.34
C LEU A 96 6.81 -4.85 -11.28
N ARG A 97 7.41 -4.87 -10.07
CA ARG A 97 8.75 -5.38 -9.82
C ARG A 97 8.72 -6.59 -8.91
N ILE A 98 9.03 -7.75 -9.49
CA ILE A 98 9.19 -9.05 -8.82
C ILE A 98 10.43 -9.74 -9.36
N ASP A 99 10.89 -10.82 -8.72
CA ASP A 99 12.00 -11.60 -9.25
C ASP A 99 11.63 -12.32 -10.54
N PRO A 100 12.41 -12.16 -11.62
CA PRO A 100 12.14 -12.82 -12.88
C PRO A 100 12.42 -14.33 -12.84
N LYS A 101 13.21 -14.79 -11.89
CA LYS A 101 13.53 -16.22 -11.66
C LYS A 101 13.03 -16.63 -10.29
N ARG A 102 12.40 -17.80 -10.23
CA ARG A 102 11.89 -18.39 -8.98
C ARG A 102 12.54 -19.74 -8.75
N LYS A 103 12.69 -20.15 -7.48
CA LYS A 103 13.45 -21.35 -7.10
C LYS A 103 12.84 -22.66 -7.62
N ASP A 104 11.52 -22.68 -7.80
CA ASP A 104 10.77 -23.92 -8.05
C ASP A 104 10.43 -24.14 -9.53
N THR A 105 10.97 -23.32 -10.45
CA THR A 105 10.66 -23.40 -11.88
C THR A 105 11.76 -22.74 -12.73
N ASP A 106 11.98 -23.30 -13.94
CA ASP A 106 12.88 -22.71 -14.95
C ASP A 106 12.21 -21.57 -15.74
N LYS A 107 10.90 -21.34 -15.54
CA LYS A 107 10.16 -20.26 -16.21
C LYS A 107 10.73 -18.89 -15.79
N THR A 108 10.80 -17.97 -16.75
CA THR A 108 11.11 -16.56 -16.49
C THR A 108 9.81 -15.78 -16.44
N PHE A 109 9.63 -15.00 -15.38
CA PHE A 109 8.46 -14.13 -15.17
C PHE A 109 8.83 -12.71 -15.58
N TYR A 110 8.26 -12.25 -16.68
CA TYR A 110 8.47 -10.90 -17.20
C TYR A 110 7.34 -9.99 -16.75
N CYS A 111 7.71 -8.76 -16.40
CA CYS A 111 6.73 -7.67 -16.19
C CYS A 111 6.98 -6.61 -17.26
N THR A 112 5.90 -5.95 -17.70
CA THR A 112 5.99 -4.86 -18.66
C THR A 112 6.58 -3.62 -17.98
N HIS A 113 7.58 -3.01 -18.62
CA HIS A 113 8.05 -1.68 -18.26
C HIS A 113 7.24 -0.65 -19.03
N PHE A 114 6.39 0.09 -18.34
CA PHE A 114 5.59 1.18 -18.90
C PHE A 114 6.39 2.48 -18.91
N PRO A 115 6.02 3.46 -19.74
CA PRO A 115 6.63 4.79 -19.70
C PRO A 115 6.55 5.40 -18.28
N VAL A 116 7.59 6.14 -17.91
CA VAL A 116 7.65 6.81 -16.60
C VAL A 116 6.57 7.88 -16.45
N ALA A 117 6.23 8.24 -15.21
CA ALA A 117 5.12 9.14 -14.91
C ALA A 117 5.20 10.51 -15.65
N THR A 118 6.41 11.05 -15.82
CA THR A 118 6.64 12.27 -16.60
C THR A 118 6.14 12.14 -18.04
N VAL A 119 6.37 10.99 -18.70
CA VAL A 119 5.91 10.70 -20.06
C VAL A 119 4.39 10.53 -20.08
N MET A 120 3.83 9.85 -19.09
CA MET A 120 2.37 9.70 -18.94
C MET A 120 1.68 11.05 -18.83
N SER A 121 2.22 11.95 -18.02
CA SER A 121 1.69 13.30 -17.83
C SER A 121 1.76 14.15 -19.10
N SER A 122 2.83 13.96 -19.91
CA SER A 122 2.99 14.67 -21.19
C SER A 122 1.93 14.33 -22.24
N THR A 123 1.19 13.24 -22.08
CA THR A 123 0.06 12.89 -22.97
C THR A 123 -1.15 13.75 -22.73
N TRP A 124 -1.38 14.28 -21.53
CA TRP A 124 -2.61 14.95 -21.09
C TRP A 124 -3.87 14.10 -21.27
N ASN A 125 -3.70 12.80 -21.48
CA ASN A 125 -4.75 11.85 -21.84
C ASN A 125 -5.06 10.90 -20.66
N LYS A 126 -6.12 11.20 -19.91
CA LYS A 126 -6.55 10.39 -18.76
C LYS A 126 -6.97 8.98 -19.17
N ASP A 127 -7.63 8.82 -20.32
CA ASP A 127 -8.12 7.52 -20.75
C ASP A 127 -6.99 6.58 -21.14
N LEU A 128 -5.94 7.12 -21.77
CA LEU A 128 -4.73 6.37 -22.05
C LEU A 128 -4.02 5.96 -20.75
N VAL A 129 -3.88 6.88 -19.79
CA VAL A 129 -3.23 6.58 -18.50
C VAL A 129 -4.06 5.58 -17.68
N TYR A 130 -5.38 5.66 -17.73
CA TYR A 130 -6.26 4.63 -17.16
C TYR A 130 -5.99 3.25 -17.80
N SER A 131 -5.86 3.17 -19.12
CA SER A 131 -5.55 1.92 -19.83
C SER A 131 -4.17 1.34 -19.44
N VAL A 132 -3.18 2.21 -19.24
CA VAL A 132 -1.87 1.81 -18.68
C VAL A 132 -2.03 1.25 -17.28
N GLY A 133 -2.77 1.94 -16.41
CA GLY A 133 -3.10 1.49 -15.07
C GLY A 133 -3.79 0.12 -15.06
N THR A 134 -4.76 -0.08 -15.95
CA THR A 134 -5.44 -1.37 -16.11
C THR A 134 -4.45 -2.49 -16.48
N SER A 135 -3.53 -2.24 -17.41
CA SER A 135 -2.49 -3.21 -17.77
C SER A 135 -1.52 -3.51 -16.63
N MET A 136 -1.15 -2.50 -15.84
CA MET A 136 -0.33 -2.70 -14.64
C MET A 136 -1.04 -3.52 -13.57
N GLY A 137 -2.32 -3.23 -13.29
CA GLY A 137 -3.14 -3.94 -12.33
C GLY A 137 -3.39 -5.40 -12.72
N ASP A 138 -3.53 -5.69 -14.02
CA ASP A 138 -3.62 -7.04 -14.55
C ASP A 138 -2.37 -7.87 -14.18
N GLU A 139 -1.17 -7.35 -14.44
CA GLU A 139 0.07 -8.02 -14.05
C GLU A 139 0.19 -8.22 -12.53
N VAL A 140 -0.19 -7.22 -11.74
CA VAL A 140 -0.19 -7.28 -10.27
C VAL A 140 -1.06 -8.45 -9.79
N LYS A 141 -2.28 -8.57 -10.32
CA LYS A 141 -3.23 -9.63 -9.97
C LYS A 141 -2.72 -11.01 -10.39
N HIS A 142 -2.32 -11.15 -11.66
CA HIS A 142 -1.83 -12.41 -12.20
C HIS A 142 -0.59 -12.96 -11.49
N TYR A 143 0.27 -12.08 -10.97
CA TYR A 143 1.46 -12.48 -10.20
C TYR A 143 1.23 -12.62 -8.69
N GLY A 144 -0.02 -12.43 -8.21
CA GLY A 144 -0.40 -12.69 -6.83
C GLY A 144 0.04 -11.63 -5.83
N VAL A 145 0.23 -10.40 -6.30
CA VAL A 145 0.48 -9.22 -5.46
C VAL A 145 -0.85 -8.54 -5.14
N ASP A 146 -1.03 -8.07 -3.92
CA ASP A 146 -2.28 -7.46 -3.46
C ASP A 146 -2.29 -5.93 -3.64
N VAL A 147 -1.12 -5.27 -3.47
CA VAL A 147 -0.96 -3.81 -3.63
C VAL A 147 0.30 -3.48 -4.42
N LEU A 148 0.16 -2.64 -5.43
CA LEU A 148 1.28 -2.01 -6.09
C LEU A 148 1.67 -0.72 -5.34
N LEU A 149 2.97 -0.59 -4.97
CA LEU A 149 3.52 0.60 -4.31
C LEU A 149 3.70 1.74 -5.33
N ALA A 150 2.61 2.16 -5.91
CA ALA A 150 2.45 3.17 -6.95
C ALA A 150 1.00 3.69 -6.92
N PRO A 151 0.71 4.82 -7.58
CA PRO A 151 1.61 5.79 -8.19
C PRO A 151 2.25 6.77 -7.19
N ALA A 152 3.27 7.52 -7.66
CA ALA A 152 3.89 8.60 -6.90
C ALA A 152 3.51 9.97 -7.49
N THR A 153 3.12 10.94 -6.62
CA THR A 153 2.57 12.22 -7.09
C THR A 153 3.14 13.47 -6.40
N ASN A 154 4.41 13.40 -5.96
CA ASN A 154 5.06 14.61 -5.43
C ASN A 154 5.32 15.62 -6.56
N ILE A 155 5.38 16.90 -6.19
CA ILE A 155 5.62 17.99 -7.15
C ILE A 155 7.08 18.00 -7.62
N MET A 156 7.31 18.12 -8.92
CA MET A 156 8.63 18.30 -9.53
C MET A 156 9.13 19.73 -9.32
N ARG A 157 9.55 20.05 -8.10
CA ARG A 157 10.01 21.41 -7.76
C ARG A 157 11.39 21.74 -8.33
N ASN A 158 12.30 20.77 -8.33
CA ASN A 158 13.67 20.94 -8.80
C ASN A 158 13.97 19.85 -9.84
N PRO A 159 14.43 20.21 -11.05
CA PRO A 159 14.73 19.21 -12.09
C PRO A 159 15.84 18.22 -11.70
N LEU A 160 16.67 18.57 -10.72
CA LEU A 160 17.75 17.70 -10.20
C LEU A 160 17.28 16.71 -9.13
N CYS A 161 15.98 16.69 -8.77
CA CYS A 161 15.47 15.66 -7.86
C CYS A 161 15.54 14.29 -8.51
N GLY A 162 16.22 13.34 -7.87
CA GLY A 162 16.51 12.01 -8.42
C GLY A 162 15.28 11.13 -8.66
N ARG A 163 14.10 11.49 -8.12
CA ARG A 163 12.85 10.74 -8.27
C ARG A 163 11.81 11.42 -9.16
N ASN A 164 12.16 12.50 -9.87
CA ASN A 164 11.22 13.16 -10.77
C ASN A 164 10.67 12.24 -11.87
N PHE A 165 11.41 11.21 -12.26
CA PHE A 165 10.94 10.25 -13.27
C PHE A 165 9.63 9.55 -12.88
N GLU A 166 9.39 9.31 -11.59
CA GLU A 166 8.17 8.66 -11.10
C GLU A 166 7.07 9.66 -10.69
N TYR A 167 7.32 10.97 -10.76
CA TYR A 167 6.37 12.03 -10.50
C TYR A 167 5.76 12.59 -11.80
N TYR A 168 4.52 13.07 -11.73
CA TYR A 168 3.76 13.44 -12.94
C TYR A 168 4.10 14.83 -13.44
N SER A 169 4.11 15.86 -12.59
CA SER A 169 4.24 17.26 -13.03
C SER A 169 4.73 18.19 -11.91
N GLU A 170 5.13 19.40 -12.32
CA GLU A 170 5.25 20.55 -11.42
C GLU A 170 3.88 21.22 -11.16
N ASP A 171 2.92 21.04 -12.08
CA ASP A 171 1.55 21.50 -11.92
C ASP A 171 0.74 20.54 -11.05
N PRO A 172 0.22 20.98 -9.89
CA PRO A 172 -0.51 20.12 -8.97
C PRO A 172 -1.84 19.59 -9.52
N LEU A 173 -2.50 20.35 -10.42
CA LEU A 173 -3.75 19.92 -11.05
C LEU A 173 -3.49 18.78 -12.03
N LEU A 174 -2.53 18.98 -12.94
CA LEU A 174 -2.14 17.94 -13.92
C LEU A 174 -1.63 16.68 -13.18
N ALA A 175 -0.75 16.86 -12.19
CA ALA A 175 -0.21 15.74 -11.40
C ALA A 175 -1.33 14.93 -10.73
N GLY A 176 -2.26 15.59 -10.05
CA GLY A 176 -3.37 14.92 -9.37
C GLY A 176 -4.33 14.23 -10.32
N THR A 177 -4.72 14.91 -11.40
CA THR A 177 -5.71 14.40 -12.37
C THR A 177 -5.20 13.15 -13.12
N ILE A 178 -3.96 13.18 -13.59
CA ILE A 178 -3.34 12.04 -14.30
C ILE A 178 -3.05 10.89 -13.33
N CYS A 179 -2.61 11.22 -12.12
CA CYS A 179 -2.38 10.22 -11.06
C CYS A 179 -3.68 9.52 -10.65
N ALA A 180 -4.81 10.23 -10.55
CA ALA A 180 -6.11 9.64 -10.24
C ALA A 180 -6.56 8.65 -11.32
N ALA A 181 -6.33 8.95 -12.61
CA ALA A 181 -6.60 8.02 -13.69
C ALA A 181 -5.76 6.73 -13.58
N MET A 182 -4.49 6.86 -13.19
CA MET A 182 -3.60 5.70 -12.95
C MET A 182 -4.12 4.83 -11.79
N VAL A 183 -4.49 5.43 -10.66
CA VAL A 183 -5.07 4.71 -9.51
C VAL A 183 -6.31 3.95 -9.94
N ASN A 184 -7.27 4.63 -10.57
CA ASN A 184 -8.52 4.02 -11.02
C ASN A 184 -8.28 2.86 -12.01
N GLY A 185 -7.29 3.00 -12.89
CA GLY A 185 -6.91 1.94 -13.84
C GLY A 185 -6.33 0.72 -13.16
N ILE A 186 -5.39 0.89 -12.22
CA ILE A 186 -4.78 -0.23 -11.48
C ILE A 186 -5.85 -0.95 -10.65
N GLU A 187 -6.64 -0.20 -9.87
CA GLU A 187 -7.63 -0.74 -8.94
C GLU A 187 -8.84 -1.36 -9.63
N SER A 188 -9.07 -1.09 -10.93
CA SER A 188 -10.11 -1.75 -11.72
C SER A 188 -9.92 -3.28 -11.84
N ASN A 189 -8.75 -3.80 -11.48
CA ASN A 189 -8.44 -5.23 -11.46
C ASN A 189 -8.63 -5.89 -10.08
N ASP A 190 -9.27 -5.23 -9.12
CA ASP A 190 -9.39 -5.71 -7.72
C ASP A 190 -8.03 -5.85 -7.01
N VAL A 191 -7.03 -5.09 -7.38
CA VAL A 191 -5.75 -4.95 -6.66
C VAL A 191 -5.61 -3.52 -6.18
N GLY A 192 -4.86 -3.30 -5.10
CA GLY A 192 -4.73 -1.97 -4.53
C GLY A 192 -3.55 -1.18 -5.06
N THR A 193 -3.58 0.12 -4.82
CA THR A 193 -2.48 1.05 -5.02
C THR A 193 -1.98 1.59 -3.68
N SER A 194 -0.75 2.08 -3.65
CA SER A 194 -0.24 2.90 -2.55
C SER A 194 0.21 4.25 -3.08
N LEU A 195 -0.67 5.24 -2.95
CA LEU A 195 -0.37 6.62 -3.35
C LEU A 195 0.76 7.19 -2.51
N LYS A 196 1.83 7.66 -3.15
CA LYS A 196 3.07 8.04 -2.46
C LYS A 196 3.74 9.30 -3.04
N HIS A 197 4.59 9.96 -2.30
CA HIS A 197 4.96 9.83 -0.89
C HIS A 197 4.32 10.98 -0.12
N PHE A 198 3.45 10.70 0.81
CA PHE A 198 2.63 11.68 1.53
C PHE A 198 3.37 12.19 2.77
N ALA A 199 3.96 13.41 2.74
CA ALA A 199 3.95 14.36 1.66
C ALA A 199 5.27 15.13 1.57
N LEU A 200 5.40 15.97 0.54
CA LEU A 200 6.52 16.92 0.37
C LEU A 200 7.89 16.23 0.16
N ASN A 201 7.94 15.05 -0.43
CA ASN A 201 9.20 14.40 -0.79
C ASN A 201 9.71 14.93 -2.14
N ASN A 202 10.29 16.16 -2.13
CA ASN A 202 10.71 16.87 -3.33
C ASN A 202 12.25 16.95 -3.46
N GLN A 203 12.97 16.16 -2.67
CA GLN A 203 14.44 16.12 -2.63
C GLN A 203 14.91 14.76 -2.11
N GLU A 204 15.90 14.16 -2.78
CA GLU A 204 16.49 12.89 -2.39
C GLU A 204 17.78 13.01 -1.59
N THR A 205 18.48 14.15 -1.66
CA THR A 205 19.66 14.41 -0.83
C THR A 205 19.26 14.47 0.64
N ASN A 206 19.83 13.58 1.46
CA ASN A 206 19.49 13.42 2.88
C ASN A 206 17.99 13.20 3.14
N ARG A 207 17.29 12.49 2.27
CA ARG A 207 15.82 12.35 2.26
C ARG A 207 15.21 11.94 3.61
N THR A 208 15.91 11.14 4.41
CA THR A 208 15.46 10.68 5.73
C THR A 208 15.69 11.71 6.85
N ARG A 209 16.38 12.83 6.57
CA ARG A 209 16.69 13.91 7.52
C ARG A 209 16.36 15.28 6.98
N ASN A 210 15.92 15.35 5.72
CA ASN A 210 15.51 16.60 5.10
C ASN A 210 14.30 17.18 5.82
N ASN A 211 14.36 18.44 6.23
CA ASN A 211 13.26 19.14 6.88
C ASN A 211 12.69 20.20 5.94
N VAL A 212 11.51 19.94 5.42
CA VAL A 212 10.80 20.88 4.53
C VAL A 212 10.14 21.96 5.37
N ILE A 213 10.58 23.20 5.20
CA ILE A 213 10.03 24.37 5.89
C ILE A 213 9.09 25.12 4.95
N GLY A 214 7.89 25.40 5.42
CA GLY A 214 6.91 26.17 4.67
C GLY A 214 5.68 26.54 5.49
N ASN A 215 4.77 27.28 4.88
CA ASN A 215 3.51 27.70 5.49
C ASN A 215 2.34 26.82 5.02
N PRO A 216 1.23 26.79 5.76
CA PRO A 216 0.07 25.95 5.44
C PRO A 216 -0.52 26.23 4.05
N ARG A 217 -0.56 27.47 3.59
CA ARG A 217 -1.08 27.84 2.28
C ARG A 217 -0.29 27.18 1.15
N THR A 218 1.05 27.33 1.19
CA THR A 218 1.95 26.71 0.20
C THR A 218 1.80 25.19 0.19
N PHE A 219 1.71 24.58 1.37
CA PHE A 219 1.51 23.12 1.44
C PHE A 219 0.20 22.70 0.80
N ARG A 220 -0.91 23.35 1.13
CA ARG A 220 -2.25 22.99 0.65
C ARG A 220 -2.47 23.26 -0.83
N GLU A 221 -2.00 24.40 -1.33
CA GLU A 221 -2.25 24.82 -2.72
C GLU A 221 -1.34 24.12 -3.73
N ILE A 222 -0.15 23.70 -3.32
CA ILE A 222 0.85 23.10 -4.23
C ILE A 222 1.12 21.63 -3.88
N TYR A 223 1.70 21.37 -2.71
CA TYR A 223 2.28 20.05 -2.42
C TYR A 223 1.28 18.99 -1.99
N LEU A 224 0.22 19.37 -1.32
CA LEU A 224 -0.86 18.48 -0.91
C LEU A 224 -1.97 18.37 -1.96
N LYS A 225 -2.07 19.34 -2.87
CA LYS A 225 -3.12 19.42 -3.87
C LYS A 225 -3.25 18.19 -4.76
N PRO A 226 -2.17 17.62 -5.32
CA PRO A 226 -2.29 16.40 -6.12
C PRO A 226 -2.82 15.21 -5.31
N PHE A 227 -2.41 15.07 -4.05
CA PHE A 227 -2.95 14.03 -3.16
C PHE A 227 -4.43 14.23 -2.87
N GLU A 228 -4.85 15.47 -2.61
CA GLU A 228 -6.27 15.82 -2.40
C GLU A 228 -7.11 15.39 -3.60
N ILE A 229 -6.67 15.71 -4.82
CA ILE A 229 -7.37 15.35 -6.06
C ILE A 229 -7.49 13.82 -6.16
N VAL A 230 -6.39 13.09 -5.99
CA VAL A 230 -6.40 11.63 -6.10
C VAL A 230 -7.30 11.00 -5.04
N VAL A 231 -7.24 11.46 -3.78
CA VAL A 231 -8.10 10.93 -2.72
C VAL A 231 -9.57 11.17 -3.03
N LYS A 232 -9.93 12.36 -3.51
CA LYS A 232 -11.34 12.70 -3.82
C LYS A 232 -11.87 12.01 -5.07
N GLU A 233 -11.04 11.79 -6.09
CA GLU A 233 -11.47 11.22 -7.39
C GLU A 233 -11.30 9.70 -7.48
N ALA A 234 -10.39 9.09 -6.71
CA ALA A 234 -10.05 7.68 -6.83
C ALA A 234 -10.14 6.88 -5.53
N GLN A 235 -10.02 7.51 -4.33
CA GLN A 235 -10.00 6.78 -3.05
C GLN A 235 -9.02 5.60 -3.04
N PRO A 236 -7.71 5.80 -3.23
CA PRO A 236 -6.74 4.71 -3.30
C PRO A 236 -6.84 3.80 -2.07
N TRP A 237 -6.61 2.49 -2.22
CA TRP A 237 -6.69 1.56 -1.09
C TRP A 237 -5.70 1.89 0.02
N THR A 238 -4.53 2.40 -0.36
CA THR A 238 -3.52 2.80 0.63
C THR A 238 -2.80 4.09 0.26
N VAL A 239 -2.25 4.75 1.27
CA VAL A 239 -1.36 5.91 1.14
C VAL A 239 -0.06 5.62 1.87
N MET A 240 1.08 5.97 1.27
CA MET A 240 2.40 5.82 1.88
C MET A 240 2.94 7.18 2.31
N THR A 241 3.29 7.31 3.60
CA THR A 241 3.93 8.52 4.14
C THR A 241 5.38 8.65 3.67
N SER A 242 5.89 9.87 3.59
CA SER A 242 7.24 10.17 3.10
C SER A 242 8.31 10.07 4.19
N TYR A 243 9.59 10.12 3.78
CA TYR A 243 10.73 10.05 4.69
C TYR A 243 11.03 11.35 5.42
N ASN A 244 10.70 12.50 4.82
CA ASN A 244 11.17 13.80 5.27
C ASN A 244 10.40 14.32 6.48
N LEU A 245 11.05 15.25 7.20
CA LEU A 245 10.36 16.07 8.17
C LEU A 245 9.61 17.22 7.46
N ILE A 246 8.56 17.69 8.09
CA ILE A 246 7.78 18.86 7.69
C ILE A 246 7.69 19.79 8.90
N ASN A 247 8.30 20.96 8.82
CA ASN A 247 8.38 21.91 9.95
C ASN A 247 8.85 21.24 11.25
N GLY A 248 9.85 20.35 11.17
CA GLY A 248 10.50 19.73 12.32
C GLY A 248 9.91 18.39 12.78
N THR A 249 8.78 17.92 12.22
CA THR A 249 8.16 16.64 12.58
C THR A 249 8.14 15.70 11.38
N MET A 250 8.42 14.41 11.60
CA MET A 250 8.35 13.39 10.53
C MET A 250 6.95 13.34 9.94
N SER A 251 6.84 13.22 8.61
CA SER A 251 5.54 13.16 7.93
C SER A 251 4.64 12.04 8.47
N SER A 252 5.23 10.89 8.79
CA SER A 252 4.53 9.73 9.35
C SER A 252 4.08 9.87 10.82
N GLU A 253 4.52 10.93 11.51
CA GLU A 253 4.22 11.22 12.92
C GLU A 253 3.34 12.46 13.09
N ARG A 254 2.73 12.94 11.99
CA ARG A 254 1.93 14.17 11.97
C ARG A 254 0.44 13.87 11.97
N CYS A 255 -0.19 14.03 13.13
CA CYS A 255 -1.64 13.88 13.29
C CYS A 255 -2.42 14.88 12.41
N ASP A 256 -1.97 16.14 12.34
CA ASP A 256 -2.58 17.18 11.49
C ASP A 256 -2.56 16.81 10.00
N LEU A 257 -1.51 16.10 9.54
CA LEU A 257 -1.41 15.68 8.15
C LEU A 257 -2.24 14.43 7.86
N ILE A 258 -2.10 13.38 8.70
CA ILE A 258 -2.70 12.06 8.43
C ILE A 258 -4.15 12.01 8.91
N THR A 259 -4.42 12.41 10.14
CA THR A 259 -5.77 12.30 10.71
C THR A 259 -6.63 13.48 10.26
N GLU A 260 -6.18 14.73 10.46
CA GLU A 260 -7.04 15.87 10.18
C GLU A 260 -7.18 16.13 8.67
N ILE A 261 -6.09 16.29 7.92
CA ILE A 261 -6.15 16.62 6.49
C ILE A 261 -6.58 15.41 5.66
N LEU A 262 -5.81 14.31 5.72
CA LEU A 262 -6.04 13.18 4.83
C LEU A 262 -7.38 12.49 5.13
N ARG A 263 -7.66 12.16 6.41
CA ARG A 263 -8.86 11.41 6.78
C ARG A 263 -10.09 12.28 6.98
N HIS A 264 -10.02 13.33 7.81
CA HIS A 264 -11.20 14.11 8.16
C HIS A 264 -11.60 15.10 7.06
N GLU A 265 -10.66 15.89 6.53
CA GLU A 265 -11.00 16.90 5.51
C GLU A 265 -11.23 16.28 4.12
N TRP A 266 -10.39 15.32 3.69
CA TRP A 266 -10.51 14.73 2.35
C TRP A 266 -11.34 13.45 2.32
N GLY A 267 -11.65 12.86 3.47
CA GLY A 267 -12.48 11.68 3.59
C GLY A 267 -11.79 10.38 3.16
N PHE A 268 -10.46 10.30 3.28
CA PHE A 268 -9.72 9.08 2.99
C PHE A 268 -10.12 7.94 3.93
N LYS A 269 -10.48 6.79 3.36
CA LYS A 269 -10.96 5.62 4.10
C LYS A 269 -9.97 4.46 4.16
N GLY A 270 -8.93 4.49 3.34
CA GLY A 270 -7.97 3.41 3.21
C GLY A 270 -6.94 3.31 4.32
N MET A 271 -5.98 2.43 4.16
CA MET A 271 -4.87 2.20 5.09
C MET A 271 -3.70 3.17 4.80
N VAL A 272 -3.08 3.69 5.85
CA VAL A 272 -1.83 4.48 5.74
C VAL A 272 -0.65 3.62 6.17
N MET A 273 0.37 3.52 5.31
CA MET A 273 1.63 2.84 5.62
C MET A 273 2.82 3.81 5.61
N THR A 274 3.90 3.45 6.29
CA THR A 274 5.18 4.17 6.16
C THR A 274 5.88 3.80 4.85
N ASP A 275 6.71 4.70 4.33
CA ASP A 275 7.84 4.28 3.49
C ASP A 275 8.80 3.40 4.31
N TRP A 276 9.63 2.59 3.63
CA TRP A 276 10.50 1.58 4.26
C TRP A 276 11.47 2.22 5.26
N PHE A 277 11.35 1.83 6.51
CA PHE A 277 12.11 2.39 7.64
C PHE A 277 11.81 3.88 7.96
N GLY A 278 10.73 4.44 7.42
CA GLY A 278 10.32 5.84 7.66
C GLY A 278 9.92 6.10 9.11
N GLY A 279 10.12 7.34 9.58
CA GLY A 279 9.77 7.78 10.93
C GLY A 279 10.81 7.45 12.00
N LEU A 280 10.60 7.98 13.21
CA LEU A 280 11.50 7.84 14.35
C LEU A 280 10.84 7.10 15.53
N SER A 281 9.56 7.34 15.79
CA SER A 281 8.81 6.72 16.90
C SER A 281 7.61 5.93 16.40
N ALA A 282 7.62 4.63 16.64
CA ALA A 282 6.51 3.75 16.28
C ALA A 282 5.22 4.13 17.02
N ALA A 283 5.30 4.53 18.28
CA ALA A 283 4.14 4.97 19.05
C ALA A 283 3.55 6.27 18.50
N ALA A 284 4.38 7.26 18.16
CA ALA A 284 3.93 8.51 17.56
C ALA A 284 3.29 8.31 16.17
N GLN A 285 3.82 7.38 15.38
CA GLN A 285 3.23 6.99 14.09
C GLN A 285 1.84 6.39 14.27
N MET A 286 1.66 5.45 15.23
CA MET A 286 0.35 4.89 15.55
C MET A 286 -0.64 5.98 15.97
N GLU A 287 -0.22 6.86 16.85
CA GLU A 287 -1.04 7.97 17.36
C GLU A 287 -1.47 8.91 16.23
N ALA A 288 -0.57 9.25 15.33
CA ALA A 288 -0.83 10.10 14.17
C ALA A 288 -1.79 9.49 13.14
N GLY A 289 -2.08 8.20 13.20
CA GLY A 289 -2.97 7.51 12.25
C GLY A 289 -2.24 6.83 11.09
N ASN A 290 -0.93 6.63 11.21
CA ASN A 290 -0.18 5.74 10.33
C ASN A 290 -0.42 4.30 10.79
N ASP A 291 -1.10 3.50 9.99
CA ASP A 291 -1.65 2.20 10.42
C ASP A 291 -0.64 1.06 10.36
N LEU A 292 0.26 1.09 9.36
CA LEU A 292 1.20 0.01 9.09
C LEU A 292 2.64 0.52 8.99
N LEU A 293 3.54 -0.08 9.76
CA LEU A 293 4.97 0.26 9.75
C LEU A 293 5.75 -0.72 8.87
N MET A 294 6.27 -0.24 7.75
CA MET A 294 7.03 -1.04 6.78
C MET A 294 8.54 -0.81 6.88
N PRO A 295 9.37 -1.81 6.62
CA PRO A 295 9.04 -3.24 6.39
C PRO A 295 8.74 -3.99 7.69
N GLY A 296 8.82 -3.32 8.83
CA GLY A 296 8.71 -3.86 10.18
C GLY A 296 10.06 -4.14 10.82
N LYS A 297 10.19 -3.74 12.11
CA LYS A 297 11.40 -3.93 12.93
C LYS A 297 11.03 -4.47 14.32
N ALA A 298 11.87 -5.34 14.87
CA ALA A 298 11.68 -5.87 16.22
C ALA A 298 11.60 -4.76 17.30
N ASP A 299 12.33 -3.66 17.11
CA ASP A 299 12.31 -2.55 18.06
C ASP A 299 10.99 -1.75 18.01
N GLN A 300 10.34 -1.67 16.86
CA GLN A 300 8.99 -1.08 16.72
C GLN A 300 7.97 -1.91 17.51
N VAL A 301 8.04 -3.25 17.44
CA VAL A 301 7.20 -4.16 18.24
C VAL A 301 7.38 -3.91 19.73
N LYS A 302 8.63 -3.80 20.21
CA LYS A 302 8.95 -3.52 21.62
C LYS A 302 8.44 -2.14 22.06
N GLU A 303 8.63 -1.12 21.21
CA GLU A 303 8.20 0.25 21.50
C GLU A 303 6.69 0.35 21.63
N ILE A 304 5.92 -0.17 20.65
CA ILE A 304 4.44 -0.16 20.69
C ILE A 304 3.95 -0.89 21.94
N ARG A 305 4.47 -2.10 22.21
CA ARG A 305 4.11 -2.85 23.42
C ARG A 305 4.35 -2.05 24.70
N LYS A 306 5.52 -1.45 24.83
CA LYS A 306 5.86 -0.60 25.99
C LYS A 306 4.94 0.61 26.08
N ALA A 307 4.62 1.24 24.95
CA ALA A 307 3.75 2.41 24.91
C ALA A 307 2.31 2.07 25.34
N VAL A 308 1.77 0.92 24.92
CA VAL A 308 0.46 0.44 25.36
C VAL A 308 0.46 0.09 26.86
N LEU A 309 1.44 -0.69 27.32
CA LEU A 309 1.49 -1.13 28.70
C LEU A 309 1.68 0.00 29.72
N ASN A 310 2.29 1.11 29.33
CA ASN A 310 2.49 2.28 30.20
C ASN A 310 1.47 3.42 29.94
N GLY A 311 0.45 3.18 29.10
CA GLY A 311 -0.64 4.13 28.84
C GLY A 311 -0.28 5.32 27.95
N ARG A 312 0.90 5.35 27.31
CA ARG A 312 1.27 6.40 26.33
C ARG A 312 0.54 6.23 24.98
N LEU A 313 0.22 5.01 24.61
CA LEU A 313 -0.59 4.69 23.44
C LEU A 313 -1.85 3.98 23.92
N SER A 314 -3.03 4.52 23.64
CA SER A 314 -4.27 3.88 24.06
C SER A 314 -4.60 2.66 23.20
N MET A 315 -5.34 1.70 23.78
CA MET A 315 -5.79 0.53 23.04
C MET A 315 -6.75 0.91 21.91
N GLU A 316 -7.57 1.95 22.10
CA GLU A 316 -8.51 2.45 21.08
C GLU A 316 -7.76 2.93 19.83
N ILE A 317 -6.61 3.61 20.00
CA ILE A 317 -5.77 4.04 18.88
C ILE A 317 -5.18 2.84 18.14
N LEU A 318 -4.68 1.85 18.88
CA LEU A 318 -4.16 0.62 18.26
C LEU A 318 -5.28 -0.14 17.51
N ASP A 319 -6.45 -0.25 18.12
CA ASP A 319 -7.62 -0.93 17.53
C ASP A 319 -8.15 -0.18 16.29
N ARG A 320 -8.09 1.15 16.28
CA ARG A 320 -8.39 1.96 15.10
C ARG A 320 -7.46 1.61 13.93
N ASN A 321 -6.16 1.55 14.18
CA ASN A 321 -5.17 1.24 13.14
C ASN A 321 -5.31 -0.23 12.66
N VAL A 322 -5.54 -1.16 13.58
CA VAL A 322 -5.87 -2.56 13.24
C VAL A 322 -7.10 -2.63 12.36
N ARG A 323 -8.16 -1.88 12.67
CA ARG A 323 -9.39 -1.84 11.86
C ARG A 323 -9.11 -1.44 10.41
N HIS A 324 -8.36 -0.36 10.17
CA HIS A 324 -8.02 0.08 8.83
C HIS A 324 -7.25 -0.99 8.03
N ILE A 325 -6.36 -1.73 8.71
CA ILE A 325 -5.65 -2.84 8.08
C ILE A 325 -6.60 -3.99 7.75
N LEU A 326 -7.53 -4.35 8.65
CA LEU A 326 -8.50 -5.41 8.38
C LEU A 326 -9.46 -5.04 7.25
N GLU A 327 -9.92 -3.80 7.20
CA GLU A 327 -10.78 -3.28 6.12
C GLU A 327 -10.03 -3.30 4.77
N TYR A 328 -8.74 -2.97 4.76
CA TYR A 328 -7.86 -3.13 3.61
C TYR A 328 -7.73 -4.61 3.19
N ILE A 329 -7.42 -5.52 4.13
CA ILE A 329 -7.24 -6.95 3.83
C ILE A 329 -8.49 -7.55 3.18
N MET A 330 -9.69 -7.17 3.63
CA MET A 330 -10.95 -7.67 3.07
C MET A 330 -11.16 -7.31 1.60
N GLN A 331 -10.49 -6.30 1.08
CA GLN A 331 -10.55 -5.90 -0.34
C GLN A 331 -9.65 -6.76 -1.22
N THR A 332 -8.58 -7.34 -0.66
CA THR A 332 -7.50 -7.97 -1.42
C THR A 332 -7.94 -9.24 -2.18
N PRO A 333 -7.32 -9.53 -3.34
CA PRO A 333 -7.52 -10.77 -4.06
C PRO A 333 -7.28 -12.00 -3.18
N ARG A 334 -6.27 -11.93 -2.32
CA ARG A 334 -5.88 -13.02 -1.43
C ARG A 334 -6.96 -13.33 -0.38
N PHE A 335 -7.59 -12.31 0.19
CA PHE A 335 -8.74 -12.51 1.08
C PHE A 335 -9.94 -13.11 0.33
N LYS A 336 -10.17 -12.71 -0.92
CA LYS A 336 -11.19 -13.26 -1.83
C LYS A 336 -10.79 -14.63 -2.41
N GLN A 337 -9.69 -15.23 -1.92
CA GLN A 337 -9.20 -16.56 -2.32
C GLN A 337 -8.83 -16.68 -3.81
N TYR A 338 -8.45 -15.56 -4.45
CA TYR A 338 -7.95 -15.59 -5.81
C TYR A 338 -6.61 -16.35 -5.89
N VAL A 339 -6.50 -17.24 -6.86
CA VAL A 339 -5.28 -18.00 -7.14
C VAL A 339 -4.57 -17.41 -8.34
N ALA A 340 -3.37 -16.90 -8.13
CA ALA A 340 -2.54 -16.32 -9.19
C ALA A 340 -2.12 -17.39 -10.21
N ASP A 341 -2.34 -17.14 -11.49
CA ASP A 341 -2.01 -18.06 -12.59
C ASP A 341 -0.66 -17.77 -13.27
N ASN A 342 -0.05 -16.63 -12.94
CA ASN A 342 1.21 -16.16 -13.50
C ASN A 342 1.22 -16.05 -15.05
N ASN A 343 0.10 -15.62 -15.63
CA ASN A 343 -0.06 -15.58 -17.09
C ASN A 343 -0.74 -14.29 -17.59
N PRO A 344 -0.18 -13.09 -17.32
CA PRO A 344 -0.73 -11.84 -17.82
C PRO A 344 -0.58 -11.68 -19.34
N ASP A 345 -1.37 -10.81 -19.96
CA ASP A 345 -1.27 -10.48 -21.40
C ASP A 345 -0.11 -9.51 -21.70
N LEU A 346 1.13 -9.99 -21.54
CA LEU A 346 2.33 -9.18 -21.81
C LEU A 346 2.40 -8.61 -23.24
N LYS A 347 1.78 -9.26 -24.24
CA LYS A 347 1.78 -8.75 -25.62
C LYS A 347 0.86 -7.55 -25.77
N GLY A 348 -0.35 -7.63 -25.21
CA GLY A 348 -1.29 -6.52 -25.17
C GLY A 348 -0.72 -5.35 -24.36
N HIS A 349 -0.11 -5.63 -23.20
CA HIS A 349 0.50 -4.60 -22.35
C HIS A 349 1.67 -3.89 -23.03
N ALA A 350 2.50 -4.60 -23.80
CA ALA A 350 3.57 -3.99 -24.56
C ALA A 350 3.04 -3.01 -25.65
N LEU A 351 1.87 -3.30 -26.25
CA LEU A 351 1.22 -2.38 -27.18
C LEU A 351 0.69 -1.13 -26.48
N VAL A 352 0.07 -1.29 -25.32
CA VAL A 352 -0.39 -0.17 -24.48
C VAL A 352 0.79 0.71 -24.06
N ALA A 353 1.88 0.11 -23.58
CA ALA A 353 3.10 0.82 -23.21
C ALA A 353 3.70 1.60 -24.39
N ARG A 354 3.74 1.00 -25.59
CA ARG A 354 4.22 1.65 -26.81
C ARG A 354 3.33 2.84 -27.21
N ASN A 355 2.01 2.69 -27.17
CA ASN A 355 1.07 3.76 -27.50
C ASN A 355 1.25 4.94 -26.52
N ALA A 356 1.34 4.67 -25.23
CA ALA A 356 1.57 5.70 -24.23
C ALA A 356 2.92 6.42 -24.42
N ALA A 357 3.99 5.68 -24.75
CA ALA A 357 5.28 6.27 -25.05
C ALA A 357 5.23 7.20 -26.30
N THR A 358 4.56 6.75 -27.35
CA THR A 358 4.44 7.54 -28.60
C THR A 358 3.64 8.81 -28.41
N GLU A 359 2.54 8.76 -27.68
CA GLU A 359 1.69 9.92 -27.42
C GLU A 359 2.36 10.93 -26.46
N GLY A 360 3.16 10.43 -25.50
CA GLY A 360 3.88 11.29 -24.55
C GLY A 360 5.15 11.96 -25.10
N MET A 361 5.61 11.61 -26.31
CA MET A 361 6.78 12.22 -26.91
C MET A 361 6.48 13.57 -27.52
N VAL A 362 7.14 14.64 -27.06
CA VAL A 362 6.98 16.01 -27.54
C VAL A 362 8.26 16.50 -28.22
N LEU A 363 8.18 16.84 -29.50
CA LEU A 363 9.30 17.41 -30.24
C LEU A 363 9.44 18.91 -29.92
N LEU A 364 10.38 19.24 -29.04
CA LEU A 364 10.58 20.62 -28.58
C LEU A 364 11.28 21.54 -29.58
N LYS A 365 12.10 21.00 -30.49
CA LYS A 365 12.88 21.78 -31.46
C LYS A 365 13.21 20.96 -32.70
N ASN A 366 12.91 21.50 -33.88
CA ASN A 366 13.30 20.94 -35.19
C ASN A 366 13.64 22.05 -36.18
N ASN A 367 14.78 22.74 -35.99
CA ASN A 367 15.16 23.92 -36.77
C ASN A 367 15.51 23.62 -38.23
N LYS A 368 15.79 22.36 -38.60
CA LYS A 368 16.23 21.95 -39.93
C LYS A 368 15.17 21.20 -40.70
N ASN A 369 13.94 21.10 -40.18
CA ASN A 369 12.88 20.25 -40.75
C ASN A 369 13.36 18.83 -41.08
N GLU A 370 14.33 18.31 -40.34
CA GLU A 370 14.80 16.95 -40.51
C GLU A 370 13.66 15.99 -40.24
N PRO A 371 13.47 14.96 -41.07
CA PRO A 371 12.50 13.90 -40.77
C PRO A 371 12.90 13.23 -39.49
N THR A 372 12.16 13.47 -38.44
CA THR A 372 12.51 13.11 -37.06
C THR A 372 12.57 11.61 -36.84
N LEU A 373 11.85 10.82 -37.63
CA LEU A 373 11.83 9.37 -37.51
C LEU A 373 11.60 8.74 -38.89
N LYS A 374 12.57 7.99 -39.39
CA LYS A 374 12.32 7.08 -40.50
C LYS A 374 11.64 5.82 -39.98
N ARG A 375 10.58 5.34 -40.64
CA ARG A 375 9.99 4.01 -40.32
C ARG A 375 11.08 2.96 -40.29
N GLY A 376 11.26 2.29 -39.16
CA GLY A 376 12.19 1.16 -39.00
C GLY A 376 13.40 1.40 -38.09
N ILE A 377 13.42 2.48 -37.32
CA ILE A 377 14.49 2.72 -36.31
C ILE A 377 14.11 2.24 -34.89
N PHE A 378 12.88 1.70 -34.72
CA PHE A 378 12.44 1.08 -33.47
C PHE A 378 11.98 -0.34 -33.71
#